data_bdd4f72b37223e26c35290b5535e3578
#
_entry.id   bdd4f72b37223e26c35290b5535e3578
#
_cell.length_a   1.000
_cell.length_b   1.000
_cell.length_c   1.000
_cell.angle_alpha   90.00
_cell.angle_beta   90.00
_cell.angle_gamma   90.00
#
_symmetry.space_group_name_H-M   'P 1'
#
loop_
_entity.id
_entity.type
_entity.pdbx_description
1 polymer ?
#
loop_
_entity_poly.entity_id
_entity_poly.type
_entity_poly.pdbx_seq_one_letter_code
_entity_poly.pdbx_strand_id
1 'polypeptide(L)'
;MHQHLKGNNMIRNLIGPPVTGMDFIGREKELADAWKAIEDTNSLLLASPRRVGKSSFVMKLANKAEEKGWNALYLDLQGLKDEGEFISLIIRKLNKIKEKNSLLELAKNRIQDFLNSIKKVNAFKITLELQQNPEDFYEKLSKAFELPQRTLIIIDELVLFLEELSRNGDIARAETFLNWLRNIRQKQSENVSWVFCSSISIHGFVSQNKLTYTINDIAPFNLGEMTKEEATLLFEKLDESYGTELSKEDIDYILGRIGWKLPYFIQLFFNKLTGDKEKYQQMNLEDCVNKIFLEIIQEHELDTWSERLTAYGEDETASRKLLNYLCLPDHKNERSLLEEIIKDFVPENADINEKYSNIKRMLETDGYIVQDDTGIHFRSPIIQEYWFNRYIQ
;
A
#
# COMPACT_ATOMS: atom_id res chain seq x y z
N MET A 1 26.87 19.60 1.64
CA MET A 1 28.03 19.54 0.74
C MET A 1 27.84 18.28 -0.11
N HIS A 2 27.18 18.40 -1.29
CA HIS A 2 26.92 17.25 -2.17
C HIS A 2 28.17 16.94 -2.97
N GLN A 3 28.93 15.92 -2.56
CA GLN A 3 29.96 15.35 -3.39
C GLN A 3 29.31 14.63 -4.59
N HIS A 4 29.76 14.99 -5.80
CA HIS A 4 29.44 14.30 -7.03
C HIS A 4 29.89 12.82 -6.94
N LEU A 5 28.94 11.92 -6.79
CA LEU A 5 29.15 10.49 -6.84
C LEU A 5 29.50 10.08 -8.28
N LYS A 6 30.74 9.71 -8.50
CA LYS A 6 31.23 9.11 -9.74
C LYS A 6 31.11 7.58 -9.60
N GLY A 7 30.10 7.00 -10.24
CA GLY A 7 29.99 5.53 -10.36
C GLY A 7 28.58 5.14 -10.82
N ASN A 8 28.48 4.46 -11.96
CA ASN A 8 27.23 4.11 -12.64
C ASN A 8 26.32 3.07 -11.91
N ASN A 9 26.60 2.70 -10.64
CA ASN A 9 25.87 1.66 -9.91
C ASN A 9 25.49 2.02 -8.46
N MET A 10 25.63 3.27 -8.06
CA MET A 10 25.32 3.67 -6.67
C MET A 10 23.84 3.94 -6.50
N ILE A 11 23.25 3.38 -5.44
CA ILE A 11 21.82 3.60 -5.09
C ILE A 11 21.69 4.60 -3.94
N ARG A 12 20.53 5.22 -3.86
CA ARG A 12 20.18 6.15 -2.79
C ARG A 12 19.40 5.44 -1.70
N ASN A 13 19.67 5.78 -0.45
CA ASN A 13 18.83 5.36 0.67
C ASN A 13 17.65 6.31 0.79
N LEU A 14 16.45 5.88 0.38
CA LEU A 14 15.25 6.70 0.31
C LEU A 14 14.17 6.14 1.24
N ILE A 15 14.00 6.77 2.40
CA ILE A 15 13.01 6.37 3.40
C ILE A 15 11.70 7.12 3.13
N GLY A 16 10.63 6.36 2.88
CA GLY A 16 9.28 6.92 2.71
C GLY A 16 8.83 7.14 1.27
N PRO A 17 9.49 7.97 0.45
CA PRO A 17 9.04 8.14 -0.94
C PRO A 17 9.23 6.87 -1.79
N PRO A 18 8.40 6.67 -2.83
CA PRO A 18 8.57 5.56 -3.75
C PRO A 18 9.94 5.61 -4.45
N VAL A 19 10.61 4.47 -4.54
CA VAL A 19 11.88 4.32 -5.26
C VAL A 19 11.62 3.91 -6.71
N THR A 20 12.47 4.38 -7.63
CA THR A 20 12.38 4.11 -9.06
C THR A 20 13.78 3.93 -9.68
N GLY A 21 13.84 3.43 -10.91
CA GLY A 21 15.10 3.26 -11.63
C GLY A 21 16.05 2.29 -10.93
N MET A 22 17.29 2.71 -10.72
CA MET A 22 18.34 1.89 -10.11
C MET A 22 18.17 1.72 -8.59
N ASP A 23 17.42 2.60 -7.92
CA ASP A 23 17.15 2.49 -6.49
C ASP A 23 16.14 1.37 -6.17
N PHE A 24 15.47 0.80 -7.18
CA PHE A 24 14.53 -0.31 -7.02
C PHE A 24 15.28 -1.63 -7.13
N ILE A 25 15.43 -2.35 -6.03
CA ILE A 25 16.17 -3.60 -5.90
C ILE A 25 15.22 -4.76 -5.63
N GLY A 26 15.46 -5.90 -6.29
CA GLY A 26 14.70 -7.13 -6.11
C GLY A 26 13.33 -7.13 -6.77
N ARG A 27 12.49 -8.09 -6.39
CA ARG A 27 11.10 -8.24 -6.85
C ARG A 27 10.95 -8.72 -8.29
N GLU A 28 11.98 -9.30 -8.89
CA GLU A 28 11.96 -9.74 -10.28
C GLU A 28 10.88 -10.81 -10.52
N LYS A 29 10.72 -11.73 -9.56
CA LYS A 29 9.70 -12.78 -9.62
C LYS A 29 8.29 -12.18 -9.54
N GLU A 30 8.03 -11.37 -8.52
CA GLU A 30 6.72 -10.74 -8.34
C GLU A 30 6.37 -9.82 -9.52
N LEU A 31 7.36 -9.09 -10.08
CA LEU A 31 7.17 -8.29 -11.29
C LEU A 31 6.82 -9.14 -12.50
N ALA A 32 7.44 -10.32 -12.65
CA ALA A 32 7.13 -11.25 -13.74
C ALA A 32 5.72 -11.85 -13.58
N ASP A 33 5.36 -12.27 -12.37
CA ASP A 33 4.06 -12.88 -12.05
C ASP A 33 2.92 -11.86 -12.23
N ALA A 34 3.09 -10.64 -11.67
CA ALA A 34 2.12 -9.56 -11.84
C ALA A 34 1.97 -9.15 -13.31
N TRP A 35 3.09 -9.05 -14.03
CA TRP A 35 3.06 -8.70 -15.45
C TRP A 35 2.32 -9.74 -16.28
N LYS A 36 2.57 -11.02 -16.04
CA LYS A 36 1.83 -12.11 -16.70
C LYS A 36 0.33 -11.98 -16.48
N ALA A 37 -0.10 -11.76 -15.24
CA ALA A 37 -1.52 -11.56 -14.95
C ALA A 37 -2.10 -10.32 -15.64
N ILE A 38 -1.33 -9.23 -15.75
CA ILE A 38 -1.72 -8.01 -16.47
C ILE A 38 -1.85 -8.27 -17.99
N GLU A 39 -0.92 -9.03 -18.59
CA GLU A 39 -0.98 -9.40 -20.01
C GLU A 39 -2.22 -10.26 -20.32
N ASP A 40 -2.63 -11.11 -19.39
CA ASP A 40 -3.85 -11.94 -19.49
C ASP A 40 -5.14 -11.13 -19.22
N THR A 41 -5.04 -9.79 -19.17
CA THR A 41 -6.14 -8.84 -18.94
C THR A 41 -6.83 -8.97 -17.57
N ASN A 42 -6.16 -9.54 -16.59
CA ASN A 42 -6.67 -9.58 -15.23
C ASN A 42 -6.49 -8.24 -14.52
N SER A 43 -7.49 -7.88 -13.73
CA SER A 43 -7.34 -6.81 -12.75
C SER A 43 -6.70 -7.35 -11.49
N LEU A 44 -5.71 -6.63 -10.93
CA LEU A 44 -4.99 -7.04 -9.73
C LEU A 44 -5.32 -6.15 -8.54
N LEU A 45 -5.45 -6.75 -7.38
CA LEU A 45 -5.54 -6.08 -6.09
C LEU A 45 -4.29 -6.37 -5.27
N LEU A 46 -3.44 -5.38 -5.07
CA LEU A 46 -2.29 -5.46 -4.17
C LEU A 46 -2.76 -5.32 -2.71
N ALA A 47 -3.13 -6.44 -2.12
CA ALA A 47 -3.51 -6.55 -0.71
C ALA A 47 -2.27 -6.88 0.13
N SER A 48 -1.48 -5.88 0.46
CA SER A 48 -0.18 -6.07 1.12
C SER A 48 0.03 -5.07 2.24
N PRO A 49 0.80 -5.42 3.27
CA PRO A 49 1.08 -4.53 4.38
C PRO A 49 1.66 -3.18 3.97
N ARG A 50 1.56 -2.20 4.85
CA ARG A 50 2.23 -0.91 4.67
C ARG A 50 3.75 -1.10 4.66
N ARG A 51 4.48 -0.18 3.98
CA ARG A 51 5.96 -0.17 3.94
C ARG A 51 6.61 -1.34 3.17
N VAL A 52 5.83 -2.21 2.55
CA VAL A 52 6.34 -3.30 1.70
C VAL A 52 6.86 -2.83 0.34
N GLY A 53 6.60 -1.56 -0.01
CA GLY A 53 7.04 -0.96 -1.28
C GLY A 53 5.99 -1.02 -2.41
N LYS A 54 4.68 -1.08 -2.09
CA LYS A 54 3.60 -1.13 -3.09
C LYS A 54 3.72 -0.05 -4.16
N SER A 55 3.82 1.21 -3.78
CA SER A 55 3.89 2.33 -4.73
C SER A 55 5.12 2.24 -5.63
N SER A 56 6.29 1.83 -5.09
CA SER A 56 7.50 1.56 -5.89
C SER A 56 7.27 0.44 -6.90
N PHE A 57 6.63 -0.64 -6.46
CA PHE A 57 6.33 -1.81 -7.27
C PHE A 57 5.39 -1.47 -8.43
N VAL A 58 4.29 -0.76 -8.17
CA VAL A 58 3.33 -0.39 -9.22
C VAL A 58 3.90 0.67 -10.18
N MET A 59 4.78 1.55 -9.71
CA MET A 59 5.53 2.45 -10.60
C MET A 59 6.48 1.68 -11.52
N LYS A 60 7.10 0.60 -11.02
CA LYS A 60 7.94 -0.29 -11.85
C LYS A 60 7.08 -1.03 -12.89
N LEU A 61 5.87 -1.47 -12.52
CA LEU A 61 4.91 -2.04 -13.47
C LEU A 61 4.48 -1.03 -14.53
N ALA A 62 4.25 0.23 -14.15
CA ALA A 62 3.94 1.30 -15.10
C ALA A 62 5.05 1.49 -16.13
N ASN A 63 6.31 1.57 -15.68
CA ASN A 63 7.46 1.68 -16.56
C ASN A 63 7.57 0.47 -17.51
N LYS A 64 7.34 -0.74 -16.99
CA LYS A 64 7.33 -1.96 -17.80
C LYS A 64 6.22 -1.95 -18.87
N ALA A 65 5.05 -1.40 -18.55
CA ALA A 65 3.97 -1.23 -19.51
C ALA A 65 4.41 -0.30 -20.66
N GLU A 66 5.04 0.83 -20.33
CA GLU A 66 5.57 1.77 -21.33
C GLU A 66 6.68 1.16 -22.20
N GLU A 67 7.60 0.38 -21.60
CA GLU A 67 8.63 -0.39 -22.32
C GLU A 67 8.03 -1.40 -23.31
N LYS A 68 6.87 -1.95 -22.99
CA LYS A 68 6.09 -2.86 -23.86
C LYS A 68 5.19 -2.16 -24.87
N GLY A 69 5.23 -0.83 -24.91
CA GLY A 69 4.42 -0.01 -25.84
C GLY A 69 2.97 0.17 -25.42
N TRP A 70 2.63 -0.12 -24.16
CA TRP A 70 1.33 0.18 -23.58
C TRP A 70 1.30 1.61 -23.05
N ASN A 71 0.12 2.17 -22.88
CA ASN A 71 -0.03 3.36 -22.04
C ASN A 71 -0.04 2.96 -20.56
N ALA A 72 0.49 3.83 -19.70
CA ALA A 72 0.42 3.66 -18.26
C ALA A 72 -0.17 4.91 -17.59
N LEU A 73 -1.19 4.71 -16.76
CA LEU A 73 -1.82 5.78 -15.97
C LEU A 73 -1.68 5.42 -14.47
N TYR A 74 -0.84 6.14 -13.77
CA TYR A 74 -0.74 6.05 -12.31
C TYR A 74 -1.56 7.17 -11.66
N LEU A 75 -2.61 6.77 -10.94
CA LEU A 75 -3.59 7.64 -10.29
C LEU A 75 -3.46 7.44 -8.77
N ASP A 76 -2.83 8.37 -8.10
CA ASP A 76 -2.81 8.46 -6.64
C ASP A 76 -4.04 9.26 -6.20
N LEU A 77 -4.94 8.59 -5.46
CA LEU A 77 -6.20 9.17 -5.01
C LEU A 77 -6.11 9.79 -3.60
N GLN A 78 -4.93 9.75 -2.98
CA GLN A 78 -4.74 10.34 -1.65
C GLN A 78 -5.10 11.83 -1.66
N GLY A 79 -5.99 12.23 -0.76
CA GLY A 79 -6.40 13.62 -0.58
C GLY A 79 -7.43 14.14 -1.57
N LEU A 80 -7.89 13.32 -2.52
CA LEU A 80 -9.01 13.68 -3.38
C LEU A 80 -10.32 13.63 -2.57
N LYS A 81 -11.20 14.61 -2.81
CA LYS A 81 -12.42 14.79 -2.04
C LYS A 81 -13.67 14.34 -2.77
N ASP A 82 -13.65 14.33 -4.09
CA ASP A 82 -14.81 14.02 -4.90
C ASP A 82 -14.43 13.49 -6.29
N GLU A 83 -15.44 13.03 -7.03
CA GLU A 83 -15.30 12.48 -8.38
C GLU A 83 -14.83 13.53 -9.39
N GLY A 84 -15.12 14.81 -9.16
CA GLY A 84 -14.64 15.90 -10.02
C GLY A 84 -13.10 16.04 -9.95
N GLU A 85 -12.53 15.91 -8.75
CA GLU A 85 -11.08 15.90 -8.56
C GLU A 85 -10.45 14.64 -9.16
N PHE A 86 -11.10 13.47 -9.02
CA PHE A 86 -10.68 12.22 -9.66
C PHE A 86 -10.62 12.37 -11.19
N ILE A 87 -11.66 12.88 -11.82
CA ILE A 87 -11.69 13.11 -13.27
C ILE A 87 -10.61 14.11 -13.70
N SER A 88 -10.43 15.19 -12.93
CA SER A 88 -9.38 16.18 -13.17
C SER A 88 -7.99 15.57 -13.08
N LEU A 89 -7.77 14.61 -12.17
CA LEU A 89 -6.53 13.84 -12.08
C LEU A 89 -6.29 13.01 -13.34
N ILE A 90 -7.29 12.27 -13.82
CA ILE A 90 -7.22 11.45 -15.04
C ILE A 90 -6.78 12.33 -16.23
N ILE A 91 -7.45 13.46 -16.45
CA ILE A 91 -7.12 14.36 -17.55
C ILE A 91 -5.70 14.90 -17.44
N ARG A 92 -5.30 15.31 -16.26
CA ARG A 92 -3.93 15.80 -16.03
C ARG A 92 -2.89 14.72 -16.35
N LYS A 93 -3.20 13.45 -16.05
CA LYS A 93 -2.32 12.31 -16.35
C LYS A 93 -2.32 11.97 -17.85
N LEU A 94 -3.48 11.94 -18.49
CA LEU A 94 -3.58 11.73 -19.94
C LEU A 94 -2.82 12.82 -20.73
N ASN A 95 -2.89 14.08 -20.30
CA ASN A 95 -2.16 15.18 -20.93
C ASN A 95 -0.63 15.08 -20.77
N LYS A 96 -0.13 14.28 -19.83
CA LYS A 96 1.31 14.04 -19.67
C LYS A 96 1.84 12.89 -20.54
N ILE A 97 0.97 12.05 -21.07
CA ILE A 97 1.38 11.00 -22.01
C ILE A 97 1.81 11.72 -23.30
N LYS A 98 3.09 11.59 -23.65
CA LYS A 98 3.64 12.22 -24.86
C LYS A 98 2.90 11.71 -26.10
N GLU A 99 2.42 12.64 -26.89
CA GLU A 99 1.65 12.39 -28.10
C GLU A 99 2.45 11.57 -29.11
N LYS A 100 2.12 10.30 -29.22
CA LYS A 100 2.54 9.47 -30.36
C LYS A 100 1.36 8.81 -31.07
N ASN A 101 0.11 9.12 -30.63
CA ASN A 101 -1.02 8.33 -31.09
C ASN A 101 -2.31 9.15 -31.17
N SER A 102 -2.85 9.27 -32.39
CA SER A 102 -4.10 9.98 -32.68
C SER A 102 -5.33 9.44 -31.95
N LEU A 103 -5.32 8.15 -31.57
CA LEU A 103 -6.43 7.52 -30.86
C LEU A 103 -6.48 7.92 -29.37
N LEU A 104 -5.31 8.14 -28.75
CA LEU A 104 -5.26 8.64 -27.37
C LEU A 104 -5.72 10.11 -27.30
N GLU A 105 -5.45 10.89 -28.33
CA GLU A 105 -5.97 12.26 -28.48
C GLU A 105 -7.50 12.28 -28.56
N LEU A 106 -8.13 11.32 -29.25
CA LEU A 106 -9.59 11.20 -29.27
C LEU A 106 -10.15 10.91 -27.89
N ALA A 107 -9.51 10.03 -27.11
CA ALA A 107 -9.92 9.75 -25.73
C ALA A 107 -9.77 10.99 -24.83
N LYS A 108 -8.64 11.70 -24.92
CA LYS A 108 -8.43 12.97 -24.20
C LYS A 108 -9.51 13.99 -24.55
N ASN A 109 -9.78 14.19 -25.84
CA ASN A 109 -10.79 15.14 -26.29
C ASN A 109 -12.18 14.80 -25.77
N ARG A 110 -12.59 13.52 -25.81
CA ARG A 110 -13.88 13.07 -25.24
C ARG A 110 -13.99 13.35 -23.74
N ILE A 111 -12.95 13.04 -22.97
CA ILE A 111 -12.91 13.31 -21.54
C ILE A 111 -12.90 14.82 -21.29
N GLN A 112 -12.16 15.59 -22.09
CA GLN A 112 -12.14 17.06 -22.00
C GLN A 112 -13.50 17.68 -22.36
N ASP A 113 -14.17 17.18 -23.40
CA ASP A 113 -15.52 17.62 -23.78
C ASP A 113 -16.54 17.28 -22.73
N PHE A 114 -16.46 16.07 -22.14
CA PHE A 114 -17.25 15.70 -20.98
C PHE A 114 -17.06 16.69 -19.82
N LEU A 115 -15.80 17.00 -19.45
CA LEU A 115 -15.53 18.01 -18.42
C LEU A 115 -16.01 19.40 -18.80
N ASN A 116 -15.87 19.82 -20.05
CA ASN A 116 -16.31 21.11 -20.50
C ASN A 116 -17.84 21.21 -20.47
N SER A 117 -18.53 20.11 -20.74
CA SER A 117 -20.00 20.02 -20.59
C SER A 117 -20.42 20.23 -19.15
N ILE A 118 -19.63 19.72 -18.19
CA ILE A 118 -19.85 19.86 -16.74
C ILE A 118 -19.35 21.21 -16.22
N LYS A 119 -18.18 21.72 -16.67
CA LYS A 119 -17.57 23.01 -16.24
C LYS A 119 -18.33 24.25 -16.70
N LYS A 120 -19.11 24.17 -17.76
CA LYS A 120 -20.08 25.23 -18.10
C LYS A 120 -21.13 25.45 -17.00
N VAL A 121 -21.13 24.58 -16.04
CA VAL A 121 -22.00 24.54 -14.89
C VAL A 121 -21.11 24.39 -13.64
N ASN A 122 -20.79 25.42 -12.89
CA ASN A 122 -19.97 25.50 -11.65
C ASN A 122 -19.80 24.19 -10.88
N ALA A 123 -18.69 24.01 -10.13
CA ALA A 123 -18.41 22.85 -9.26
C ALA A 123 -19.62 22.41 -8.38
N PHE A 124 -20.43 23.38 -7.95
CA PHE A 124 -21.70 23.15 -7.25
C PHE A 124 -22.74 22.36 -8.08
N LYS A 125 -22.73 22.49 -9.40
CA LYS A 125 -23.65 21.73 -10.28
C LYS A 125 -23.13 20.33 -10.62
N ILE A 126 -21.81 20.06 -10.54
CA ILE A 126 -21.26 18.69 -10.63
C ILE A 126 -21.81 17.88 -9.46
N THR A 127 -21.74 18.43 -8.26
CA THR A 127 -22.30 17.82 -7.06
C THR A 127 -23.82 17.62 -7.16
N LEU A 128 -24.52 18.57 -7.77
CA LEU A 128 -25.97 18.49 -8.00
C LEU A 128 -26.33 17.46 -9.08
N GLU A 129 -25.59 17.38 -10.17
CA GLU A 129 -25.82 16.40 -11.26
C GLU A 129 -25.50 14.98 -10.77
N LEU A 130 -24.43 14.80 -10.00
CA LEU A 130 -24.11 13.55 -9.31
C LEU A 130 -25.19 13.16 -8.28
N GLN A 131 -25.77 14.12 -7.55
CA GLN A 131 -26.84 13.85 -6.59
C GLN A 131 -28.19 13.58 -7.26
N GLN A 132 -28.48 14.20 -8.40
CA GLN A 132 -29.77 14.08 -9.08
C GLN A 132 -29.83 12.91 -10.05
N ASN A 133 -28.72 12.56 -10.72
CA ASN A 133 -28.68 11.47 -11.69
C ASN A 133 -27.26 10.86 -11.80
N PRO A 134 -26.78 10.14 -10.76
CA PRO A 134 -25.43 9.56 -10.74
C PRO A 134 -25.21 8.55 -11.87
N GLU A 135 -26.24 7.79 -12.27
CA GLU A 135 -26.13 6.78 -13.33
C GLU A 135 -25.82 7.42 -14.68
N ASP A 136 -26.53 8.49 -15.06
CA ASP A 136 -26.30 9.23 -16.32
C ASP A 136 -24.91 9.86 -16.35
N PHE A 137 -24.46 10.40 -15.23
CA PHE A 137 -23.10 10.93 -15.08
C PHE A 137 -22.04 9.87 -15.34
N TYR A 138 -22.13 8.72 -14.68
CA TYR A 138 -21.16 7.64 -14.83
C TYR A 138 -21.25 6.93 -16.18
N GLU A 139 -22.45 6.89 -16.81
CA GLU A 139 -22.60 6.41 -18.19
C GLU A 139 -21.84 7.30 -19.18
N LYS A 140 -22.00 8.62 -19.07
CA LYS A 140 -21.29 9.60 -19.89
C LYS A 140 -19.77 9.53 -19.66
N LEU A 141 -19.35 9.38 -18.40
CA LEU A 141 -17.95 9.19 -18.05
C LEU A 141 -17.39 7.90 -18.66
N SER A 142 -18.15 6.80 -18.64
CA SER A 142 -17.74 5.54 -19.25
C SER A 142 -17.51 5.68 -20.75
N LYS A 143 -18.39 6.37 -21.46
CA LYS A 143 -18.24 6.64 -22.91
C LYS A 143 -17.02 7.52 -23.20
N ALA A 144 -16.75 8.50 -22.33
CA ALA A 144 -15.56 9.35 -22.45
C ALA A 144 -14.26 8.57 -22.17
N PHE A 145 -14.34 7.55 -21.32
CA PHE A 145 -13.19 6.77 -20.84
C PHE A 145 -12.89 5.52 -21.68
N GLU A 146 -13.44 5.39 -22.88
CA GLU A 146 -13.07 4.32 -23.79
C GLU A 146 -11.65 4.52 -24.33
N LEU A 147 -10.74 3.61 -23.93
CA LEU A 147 -9.33 3.64 -24.30
C LEU A 147 -9.09 2.64 -25.44
N PRO A 148 -8.69 3.12 -26.63
CA PRO A 148 -8.58 2.27 -27.83
C PRO A 148 -7.28 1.47 -27.90
N GLN A 149 -6.39 1.63 -26.93
CA GLN A 149 -5.08 1.00 -26.90
C GLN A 149 -4.85 0.29 -25.57
N ARG A 150 -3.97 -0.74 -25.59
CA ARG A 150 -3.55 -1.40 -24.37
C ARG A 150 -3.04 -0.40 -23.36
N THR A 151 -3.70 -0.35 -22.22
CA THR A 151 -3.46 0.63 -21.17
C THR A 151 -3.45 -0.07 -19.82
N LEU A 152 -2.42 0.18 -19.04
CA LEU A 152 -2.38 -0.19 -17.63
C LEU A 152 -2.84 1.00 -16.77
N ILE A 153 -3.91 0.82 -16.03
CA ILE A 153 -4.39 1.83 -15.08
C ILE A 153 -4.09 1.36 -13.67
N ILE A 154 -3.33 2.15 -12.94
CA ILE A 154 -2.98 1.91 -11.55
C ILE A 154 -3.72 2.93 -10.70
N ILE A 155 -4.51 2.45 -9.75
CA ILE A 155 -5.19 3.28 -8.76
C ILE A 155 -4.57 3.01 -7.40
N ASP A 156 -3.87 4.00 -6.86
CA ASP A 156 -3.27 3.96 -5.52
C ASP A 156 -4.16 4.71 -4.52
N GLU A 157 -4.18 4.24 -3.28
CA GLU A 157 -4.96 4.76 -2.15
C GLU A 157 -6.48 4.84 -2.41
N LEU A 158 -7.03 3.83 -3.12
CA LEU A 158 -8.46 3.75 -3.44
C LEU A 158 -9.34 3.83 -2.19
N VAL A 159 -8.98 3.13 -1.10
CA VAL A 159 -9.82 3.06 0.11
C VAL A 159 -9.96 4.42 0.77
N LEU A 160 -8.88 5.22 0.85
CA LEU A 160 -8.95 6.57 1.40
C LEU A 160 -9.94 7.46 0.63
N PHE A 161 -9.97 7.29 -0.69
CA PHE A 161 -10.94 8.02 -1.53
C PHE A 161 -12.38 7.52 -1.31
N LEU A 162 -12.60 6.21 -1.17
CA LEU A 162 -13.92 5.65 -0.86
C LEU A 162 -14.43 6.11 0.51
N GLU A 163 -13.56 6.18 1.51
CA GLU A 163 -13.88 6.74 2.83
C GLU A 163 -14.26 8.22 2.73
N GLU A 164 -13.55 9.00 1.90
CA GLU A 164 -13.90 10.41 1.66
C GLU A 164 -15.26 10.55 0.99
N LEU A 165 -15.57 9.73 -0.03
CA LEU A 165 -16.88 9.69 -0.68
C LEU A 165 -18.00 9.28 0.29
N SER A 166 -17.68 8.45 1.27
CA SER A 166 -18.62 7.94 2.28
C SER A 166 -18.79 8.86 3.49
N ARG A 167 -18.09 10.00 3.54
CA ARG A 167 -18.21 10.94 4.65
C ARG A 167 -19.67 11.36 4.85
N ASN A 168 -20.02 11.58 6.11
CA ASN A 168 -21.38 11.90 6.54
C ASN A 168 -22.42 10.78 6.31
N GLY A 169 -21.97 9.51 6.18
CA GLY A 169 -22.86 8.35 6.04
C GLY A 169 -23.40 8.12 4.62
N ASP A 170 -22.86 8.80 3.61
CA ASP A 170 -23.25 8.62 2.20
C ASP A 170 -22.52 7.48 1.53
N ILE A 171 -22.69 6.25 2.05
CA ILE A 171 -22.08 5.05 1.49
C ILE A 171 -22.56 4.76 0.05
N ALA A 172 -23.74 5.21 -0.32
CA ALA A 172 -24.30 5.02 -1.66
C ALA A 172 -23.44 5.68 -2.74
N ARG A 173 -22.73 6.74 -2.42
CA ARG A 173 -21.81 7.42 -3.32
C ARG A 173 -20.58 6.56 -3.63
N ALA A 174 -19.96 5.97 -2.60
CA ALA A 174 -18.86 5.02 -2.76
C ALA A 174 -19.30 3.74 -3.50
N GLU A 175 -20.51 3.24 -3.21
CA GLU A 175 -21.12 2.11 -3.91
C GLU A 175 -21.28 2.40 -5.41
N THR A 176 -21.83 3.56 -5.75
CA THR A 176 -22.01 3.97 -7.17
C THR A 176 -20.68 4.08 -7.89
N PHE A 177 -19.67 4.66 -7.25
CA PHE A 177 -18.31 4.73 -7.81
C PHE A 177 -17.70 3.34 -8.03
N LEU A 178 -17.81 2.43 -7.07
CA LEU A 178 -17.31 1.06 -7.20
C LEU A 178 -18.05 0.27 -8.28
N ASN A 179 -19.35 0.43 -8.39
CA ASN A 179 -20.15 -0.18 -9.47
C ASN A 179 -19.74 0.34 -10.85
N TRP A 180 -19.48 1.64 -10.97
CA TRP A 180 -18.92 2.22 -12.20
C TRP A 180 -17.54 1.63 -12.51
N LEU A 181 -16.62 1.56 -11.56
CA LEU A 181 -15.30 0.94 -11.75
C LEU A 181 -15.42 -0.51 -12.21
N ARG A 182 -16.35 -1.28 -11.62
CA ARG A 182 -16.62 -2.65 -12.05
C ARG A 182 -17.10 -2.72 -13.50
N ASN A 183 -18.09 -1.91 -13.84
CA ASN A 183 -18.65 -1.87 -15.19
C ASN A 183 -17.58 -1.54 -16.25
N ILE A 184 -16.70 -0.58 -15.97
CA ILE A 184 -15.66 -0.17 -16.92
C ILE A 184 -14.58 -1.25 -17.06
N ARG A 185 -14.20 -1.94 -15.97
CA ARG A 185 -13.29 -3.09 -16.02
C ARG A 185 -13.83 -4.20 -16.92
N GLN A 186 -15.11 -4.52 -16.78
CA GLN A 186 -15.74 -5.59 -17.55
C GLN A 186 -15.91 -5.22 -19.03
N LYS A 187 -16.30 -3.98 -19.33
CA LYS A 187 -16.50 -3.50 -20.71
C LYS A 187 -15.22 -3.35 -21.51
N GLN A 188 -14.11 -3.06 -20.86
CA GLN A 188 -12.83 -2.76 -21.51
C GLN A 188 -11.74 -3.80 -21.21
N SER A 189 -12.13 -5.01 -20.81
CA SER A 189 -11.19 -6.06 -20.39
C SER A 189 -10.16 -6.45 -21.45
N GLU A 190 -10.44 -6.24 -22.74
CA GLU A 190 -9.49 -6.57 -23.81
C GLU A 190 -8.33 -5.55 -23.93
N ASN A 191 -8.58 -4.28 -23.60
CA ASN A 191 -7.62 -3.20 -23.82
C ASN A 191 -7.09 -2.58 -22.54
N VAL A 192 -7.77 -2.77 -21.41
CA VAL A 192 -7.43 -2.11 -20.15
C VAL A 192 -7.25 -3.10 -19.03
N SER A 193 -6.07 -3.13 -18.47
CA SER A 193 -5.76 -3.86 -17.23
C SER A 193 -5.66 -2.89 -16.07
N TRP A 194 -6.13 -3.34 -14.90
CA TRP A 194 -6.19 -2.49 -13.71
C TRP A 194 -5.33 -3.06 -12.58
N VAL A 195 -4.65 -2.18 -11.87
CA VAL A 195 -3.98 -2.52 -10.60
C VAL A 195 -4.50 -1.58 -9.53
N PHE A 196 -5.08 -2.16 -8.50
CA PHE A 196 -5.58 -1.42 -7.33
C PHE A 196 -4.64 -1.65 -6.16
N CYS A 197 -4.26 -0.59 -5.48
CA CYS A 197 -3.52 -0.67 -4.23
C CYS A 197 -4.02 0.36 -3.23
N SER A 198 -3.82 0.06 -1.97
CA SER A 198 -4.16 0.95 -0.88
C SER A 198 -3.33 0.60 0.36
N SER A 199 -3.14 1.57 1.21
CA SER A 199 -2.53 1.37 2.53
C SER A 199 -3.51 0.76 3.54
N ILE A 200 -4.82 0.84 3.27
CA ILE A 200 -5.91 0.25 4.06
C ILE A 200 -6.53 -0.90 3.27
N SER A 201 -6.98 -1.94 3.98
CA SER A 201 -7.59 -3.11 3.34
C SER A 201 -8.92 -2.77 2.66
N ILE A 202 -8.97 -2.89 1.32
CA ILE A 202 -10.22 -2.74 0.57
C ILE A 202 -11.24 -3.82 0.96
N HIS A 203 -10.79 -5.03 1.28
CA HIS A 203 -11.68 -6.11 1.74
C HIS A 203 -12.38 -5.74 3.04
N GLY A 204 -11.70 -5.04 3.96
CA GLY A 204 -12.31 -4.50 5.17
C GLY A 204 -13.43 -3.53 4.85
N PHE A 205 -13.13 -2.51 4.04
CA PHE A 205 -14.10 -1.49 3.63
C PHE A 205 -15.34 -2.09 2.96
N VAL A 206 -15.16 -2.93 1.93
CA VAL A 206 -16.29 -3.49 1.18
C VAL A 206 -17.09 -4.53 1.97
N SER A 207 -16.44 -5.27 2.89
CA SER A 207 -17.13 -6.23 3.76
C SER A 207 -18.03 -5.53 4.78
N GLN A 208 -17.50 -4.52 5.48
CA GLN A 208 -18.26 -3.73 6.44
C GLN A 208 -19.49 -3.06 5.80
N ASN A 209 -19.36 -2.63 4.56
CA ASN A 209 -20.41 -1.92 3.82
C ASN A 209 -21.25 -2.83 2.89
N LYS A 210 -21.06 -4.16 2.92
CA LYS A 210 -21.77 -5.16 2.08
C LYS A 210 -21.57 -4.96 0.57
N LEU A 211 -20.40 -4.46 0.17
CA LEU A 211 -20.02 -4.13 -1.21
C LEU A 211 -19.02 -5.13 -1.83
N THR A 212 -18.82 -6.31 -1.25
CA THR A 212 -17.84 -7.31 -1.71
C THR A 212 -18.04 -7.73 -3.16
N TYR A 213 -19.27 -7.68 -3.67
CA TYR A 213 -19.59 -7.99 -5.06
C TYR A 213 -18.91 -7.04 -6.06
N THR A 214 -18.54 -5.83 -5.65
CA THR A 214 -17.94 -4.82 -6.53
C THR A 214 -16.49 -5.11 -6.91
N ILE A 215 -15.81 -6.00 -6.18
CA ILE A 215 -14.39 -6.36 -6.36
C ILE A 215 -14.15 -7.85 -6.58
N ASN A 216 -15.20 -8.67 -6.72
CA ASN A 216 -15.07 -10.12 -6.82
C ASN A 216 -14.44 -10.62 -8.15
N ASP A 217 -14.28 -9.72 -9.12
CA ASP A 217 -13.61 -9.94 -10.41
C ASP A 217 -12.11 -9.53 -10.38
N ILE A 218 -11.59 -9.05 -9.25
CA ILE A 218 -10.22 -8.61 -9.12
C ILE A 218 -9.37 -9.71 -8.48
N ALA A 219 -8.32 -10.14 -9.17
CA ALA A 219 -7.43 -11.17 -8.65
C ALA A 219 -6.55 -10.60 -7.52
N PRO A 220 -6.51 -11.24 -6.35
CA PRO A 220 -5.60 -10.81 -5.28
C PRO A 220 -4.15 -11.08 -5.69
N PHE A 221 -3.29 -10.10 -5.43
CA PHE A 221 -1.85 -10.20 -5.59
C PHE A 221 -1.17 -9.77 -4.30
N ASN A 222 -0.41 -10.68 -3.69
CA ASN A 222 0.26 -10.40 -2.43
C ASN A 222 1.74 -10.04 -2.67
N LEU A 223 2.10 -8.80 -2.37
CA LEU A 223 3.48 -8.36 -2.31
C LEU A 223 3.97 -8.54 -0.86
N GLY A 224 4.68 -9.63 -0.60
CA GLY A 224 5.22 -9.97 0.72
C GLY A 224 6.47 -9.16 1.10
N GLU A 225 7.17 -9.63 2.12
CA GLU A 225 8.53 -9.16 2.43
C GLU A 225 9.52 -9.55 1.31
N MET A 226 10.69 -8.94 1.29
CA MET A 226 11.79 -9.36 0.41
C MET A 226 12.28 -10.75 0.82
N THR A 227 12.75 -11.54 -0.15
CA THR A 227 13.49 -12.77 0.19
C THR A 227 14.77 -12.41 0.93
N LYS A 228 15.41 -13.40 1.56
CA LYS A 228 16.70 -13.16 2.23
C LYS A 228 17.74 -12.62 1.23
N GLU A 229 17.76 -13.20 0.05
CA GLU A 229 18.69 -12.83 -1.03
C GLU A 229 18.47 -11.39 -1.52
N GLU A 230 17.21 -11.00 -1.70
CA GLU A 230 16.87 -9.64 -2.12
C GLU A 230 17.20 -8.60 -1.04
N ALA A 231 16.90 -8.94 0.23
CA ALA A 231 17.21 -8.07 1.37
C ALA A 231 18.71 -7.89 1.56
N THR A 232 19.48 -8.99 1.41
CA THR A 232 20.94 -8.95 1.43
C THR A 232 21.47 -8.10 0.28
N LEU A 233 20.97 -8.29 -0.94
CA LEU A 233 21.36 -7.49 -2.11
C LEU A 233 21.09 -6.00 -1.92
N LEU A 234 19.92 -5.64 -1.37
CA LEU A 234 19.60 -4.26 -1.06
C LEU A 234 20.60 -3.68 -0.06
N PHE A 235 20.91 -4.42 0.99
CA PHE A 235 21.87 -4.00 2.01
C PHE A 235 23.29 -3.85 1.45
N GLU A 236 23.77 -4.82 0.67
CA GLU A 236 25.08 -4.76 0.00
C GLU A 236 25.18 -3.56 -0.95
N LYS A 237 24.13 -3.26 -1.72
CA LYS A 237 24.10 -2.09 -2.62
C LYS A 237 24.14 -0.77 -1.86
N LEU A 238 23.47 -0.69 -0.71
CA LEU A 238 23.56 0.46 0.17
C LEU A 238 24.97 0.57 0.77
N ASP A 239 25.54 -0.53 1.24
CA ASP A 239 26.90 -0.59 1.79
C ASP A 239 27.95 -0.11 0.76
N GLU A 240 27.90 -0.64 -0.47
CA GLU A 240 28.74 -0.18 -1.58
C GLU A 240 28.59 1.32 -1.85
N SER A 241 27.34 1.84 -1.78
CA SER A 241 27.04 3.23 -2.09
C SER A 241 27.52 4.21 -1.02
N TYR A 242 27.53 3.80 0.23
CA TYR A 242 27.86 4.66 1.38
C TYR A 242 29.17 4.31 2.07
N GLY A 243 29.83 3.19 1.68
CA GLY A 243 31.14 2.78 2.19
C GLY A 243 31.12 2.47 3.68
N THR A 244 30.14 1.70 4.16
CA THR A 244 30.04 1.32 5.57
C THR A 244 30.93 0.12 5.92
N GLU A 245 31.37 -0.63 4.90
CA GLU A 245 32.36 -1.75 5.01
C GLU A 245 31.87 -2.89 5.92
N LEU A 246 30.58 -3.26 5.80
CA LEU A 246 29.98 -4.36 6.55
C LEU A 246 30.36 -5.72 5.95
N SER A 247 30.67 -6.68 6.80
CA SER A 247 30.83 -8.07 6.37
C SER A 247 29.48 -8.73 6.04
N LYS A 248 29.50 -9.87 5.35
CA LYS A 248 28.26 -10.64 5.09
C LYS A 248 27.64 -11.14 6.39
N GLU A 249 28.46 -11.52 7.34
CA GLU A 249 28.06 -11.94 8.69
C GLU A 249 27.35 -10.81 9.44
N ASP A 250 27.85 -9.56 9.31
CA ASP A 250 27.21 -8.38 9.90
C ASP A 250 25.84 -8.13 9.28
N ILE A 251 25.74 -8.19 7.94
CA ILE A 251 24.49 -8.02 7.21
C ILE A 251 23.49 -9.11 7.61
N ASP A 252 23.90 -10.37 7.68
CA ASP A 252 23.06 -11.49 8.10
C ASP A 252 22.57 -11.32 9.54
N TYR A 253 23.41 -10.86 10.45
CA TYR A 253 23.02 -10.56 11.83
C TYR A 253 22.00 -9.44 11.90
N ILE A 254 22.24 -8.33 11.20
CA ILE A 254 21.32 -7.16 11.15
C ILE A 254 19.97 -7.58 10.59
N LEU A 255 19.95 -8.28 9.45
CA LEU A 255 18.70 -8.76 8.82
C LEU A 255 17.95 -9.76 9.72
N GLY A 256 18.67 -10.59 10.45
CA GLY A 256 18.10 -11.48 11.47
C GLY A 256 17.42 -10.70 12.60
N ARG A 257 18.03 -9.62 13.08
CA ARG A 257 17.47 -8.76 14.13
C ARG A 257 16.29 -7.91 13.65
N ILE A 258 16.31 -7.44 12.39
CA ILE A 258 15.16 -6.77 11.75
C ILE A 258 13.98 -7.75 11.67
N GLY A 259 14.24 -9.01 11.39
CA GLY A 259 13.26 -10.10 11.27
C GLY A 259 12.41 -9.96 10.02
N TRP A 260 11.49 -9.03 10.00
CA TRP A 260 10.63 -8.78 8.85
C TRP A 260 11.33 -7.91 7.80
N LYS A 261 11.73 -8.54 6.67
CA LYS A 261 12.59 -7.95 5.63
C LYS A 261 11.82 -7.00 4.70
N LEU A 262 11.22 -5.95 5.28
CA LEU A 262 10.65 -4.86 4.50
C LEU A 262 11.75 -3.89 4.04
N PRO A 263 11.70 -3.42 2.78
CA PRO A 263 12.62 -2.39 2.31
C PRO A 263 12.71 -1.19 3.25
N TYR A 264 11.58 -0.80 3.82
CA TYR A 264 11.50 0.32 4.76
C TYR A 264 12.36 0.12 6.02
N PHE A 265 12.30 -1.06 6.66
CA PHE A 265 13.08 -1.30 7.87
C PHE A 265 14.57 -1.40 7.57
N ILE A 266 14.93 -1.99 6.44
CA ILE A 266 16.31 -2.06 5.97
C ILE A 266 16.87 -0.66 5.74
N GLN A 267 16.14 0.18 4.99
CA GLN A 267 16.54 1.56 4.69
C GLN A 267 16.55 2.46 5.93
N LEU A 268 15.60 2.27 6.84
CA LEU A 268 15.53 3.01 8.10
C LEU A 268 16.73 2.68 8.99
N PHE A 269 17.02 1.39 9.17
CA PHE A 269 18.20 0.95 9.92
C PHE A 269 19.49 1.53 9.32
N PHE A 270 19.63 1.38 7.99
CA PHE A 270 20.79 1.85 7.27
C PHE A 270 20.97 3.37 7.36
N ASN A 271 19.89 4.13 7.37
CA ASN A 271 19.94 5.57 7.55
C ASN A 271 20.48 5.97 8.92
N LYS A 272 20.04 5.27 9.97
CA LYS A 272 20.58 5.51 11.33
C LYS A 272 22.06 5.15 11.39
N LEU A 273 22.44 3.99 10.86
CA LEU A 273 23.83 3.53 10.81
C LEU A 273 24.76 4.56 10.15
N THR A 274 24.31 5.18 9.04
CA THR A 274 25.13 6.15 8.29
C THR A 274 25.02 7.57 8.80
N GLY A 275 23.98 7.89 9.58
CA GLY A 275 23.74 9.22 10.14
C GLY A 275 24.77 9.61 11.20
N ASP A 276 25.29 8.64 11.96
CA ASP A 276 26.32 8.84 12.98
C ASP A 276 27.40 7.71 12.89
N LYS A 277 28.02 7.61 11.70
CA LYS A 277 28.97 6.55 11.38
C LYS A 277 30.12 6.46 12.39
N GLU A 278 30.67 7.60 12.83
CA GLU A 278 31.83 7.64 13.77
C GLU A 278 31.45 7.03 15.13
N LYS A 279 30.24 7.25 15.60
CA LYS A 279 29.73 6.68 16.84
C LYS A 279 29.59 5.17 16.75
N TYR A 280 29.02 4.67 15.65
CA TYR A 280 28.73 3.25 15.50
C TYR A 280 29.97 2.41 15.18
N GLN A 281 30.97 2.95 14.49
CA GLN A 281 32.25 2.26 14.22
C GLN A 281 33.05 1.93 15.49
N GLN A 282 32.77 2.60 16.62
CA GLN A 282 33.42 2.34 17.90
C GLN A 282 32.70 1.28 18.75
N MET A 283 31.56 0.79 18.31
CA MET A 283 30.74 -0.21 19.01
C MET A 283 30.98 -1.60 18.43
N ASN A 284 30.79 -2.63 19.25
CA ASN A 284 30.59 -3.97 18.68
C ASN A 284 29.23 -4.03 17.97
N LEU A 285 29.06 -4.98 17.08
CA LEU A 285 27.86 -5.05 16.22
C LEU A 285 26.56 -5.16 17.02
N GLU A 286 26.54 -5.97 18.07
CA GLU A 286 25.34 -6.18 18.91
C GLU A 286 24.90 -4.90 19.60
N ASP A 287 25.82 -4.18 20.23
CA ASP A 287 25.53 -2.91 20.88
C ASP A 287 25.09 -1.85 19.87
N CYS A 288 25.73 -1.83 18.69
CA CYS A 288 25.35 -0.95 17.60
C CYS A 288 23.89 -1.20 17.15
N VAL A 289 23.53 -2.44 16.88
CA VAL A 289 22.16 -2.80 16.45
C VAL A 289 21.12 -2.50 17.51
N ASN A 290 21.40 -2.84 18.76
CA ASN A 290 20.50 -2.53 19.90
C ASN A 290 20.30 -1.03 20.04
N LYS A 291 21.36 -0.23 19.92
CA LYS A 291 21.31 1.22 20.01
C LYS A 291 20.49 1.83 18.87
N ILE A 292 20.69 1.37 17.64
CA ILE A 292 19.92 1.84 16.47
C ILE A 292 18.44 1.53 16.65
N PHE A 293 18.07 0.33 17.11
CA PHE A 293 16.68 -0.04 17.36
C PHE A 293 16.04 0.87 18.40
N LEU A 294 16.74 1.12 19.50
CA LEU A 294 16.26 2.03 20.53
C LEU A 294 16.01 3.45 19.98
N GLU A 295 16.91 3.96 19.14
CA GLU A 295 16.75 5.27 18.49
C GLU A 295 15.53 5.29 17.54
N ILE A 296 15.32 4.25 16.72
CA ILE A 296 14.16 4.14 15.85
C ILE A 296 12.85 4.20 16.66
N ILE A 297 12.82 3.52 17.81
CA ILE A 297 11.66 3.51 18.70
C ILE A 297 11.44 4.87 19.35
N GLN A 298 12.48 5.50 19.86
CA GLN A 298 12.40 6.77 20.57
C GLN A 298 12.11 7.97 19.67
N GLU A 299 12.53 7.94 18.41
CA GLU A 299 12.32 9.03 17.46
C GLU A 299 10.96 8.96 16.74
N HIS A 300 10.03 8.16 17.23
CA HIS A 300 8.65 8.08 16.71
C HIS A 300 8.51 7.58 15.26
N GLU A 301 9.54 6.94 14.71
CA GLU A 301 9.53 6.43 13.34
C GLU A 301 8.46 5.35 13.11
N LEU A 302 8.00 4.70 14.18
CA LEU A 302 7.01 3.63 14.16
C LEU A 302 5.61 4.08 14.62
N ASP A 303 5.40 5.34 14.99
CA ASP A 303 4.10 5.84 15.49
C ASP A 303 2.96 5.62 14.52
N THR A 304 3.23 5.68 13.22
CA THR A 304 2.23 5.39 12.17
C THR A 304 1.63 3.99 12.27
N TRP A 305 2.31 3.03 12.91
CA TRP A 305 1.77 1.70 13.18
C TRP A 305 0.66 1.75 14.23
N SER A 306 0.86 2.51 15.30
CA SER A 306 -0.16 2.70 16.32
C SER A 306 -1.36 3.51 15.83
N GLU A 307 -1.10 4.62 15.14
CA GLU A 307 -2.13 5.52 14.60
C GLU A 307 -3.09 4.80 13.64
N ARG A 308 -2.55 3.86 12.85
CA ARG A 308 -3.34 3.15 11.85
C ARG A 308 -4.48 2.31 12.42
N LEU A 309 -4.38 1.85 13.65
CA LEU A 309 -5.46 1.08 14.27
C LEU A 309 -6.75 1.89 14.42
N THR A 310 -6.68 3.23 14.36
CA THR A 310 -7.88 4.08 14.36
C THR A 310 -8.80 3.80 13.17
N ALA A 311 -8.24 3.34 12.04
CA ALA A 311 -9.00 2.91 10.87
C ALA A 311 -9.82 1.61 11.08
N TYR A 312 -9.58 0.91 12.19
CA TYR A 312 -10.35 -0.30 12.54
C TYR A 312 -11.73 0.04 13.16
N GLY A 313 -12.01 1.32 13.44
CA GLY A 313 -13.28 1.76 13.98
C GLY A 313 -13.64 1.05 15.29
N GLU A 314 -14.76 0.34 15.29
CA GLU A 314 -15.23 -0.42 16.48
C GLU A 314 -14.28 -1.54 16.92
N ASP A 315 -13.39 -2.00 16.04
CA ASP A 315 -12.42 -3.05 16.32
C ASP A 315 -11.09 -2.52 16.87
N GLU A 316 -10.88 -1.21 16.92
CA GLU A 316 -9.61 -0.61 17.37
C GLU A 316 -9.24 -1.06 18.77
N THR A 317 -10.16 -0.89 19.73
CA THR A 317 -9.86 -1.17 21.15
C THR A 317 -9.58 -2.65 21.39
N ALA A 318 -10.37 -3.54 20.78
CA ALA A 318 -10.14 -4.97 20.86
C ALA A 318 -8.81 -5.38 20.22
N SER A 319 -8.47 -4.79 19.07
CA SER A 319 -7.20 -5.03 18.37
C SER A 319 -6.00 -4.57 19.19
N ARG A 320 -6.07 -3.39 19.84
CA ARG A 320 -5.03 -2.91 20.74
C ARG A 320 -4.84 -3.83 21.94
N LYS A 321 -5.93 -4.29 22.55
CA LYS A 321 -5.87 -5.19 23.70
C LYS A 321 -5.24 -6.54 23.32
N LEU A 322 -5.56 -7.06 22.14
CA LEU A 322 -4.93 -8.27 21.62
C LEU A 322 -3.43 -8.08 21.38
N LEU A 323 -3.02 -6.98 20.76
CA LEU A 323 -1.60 -6.67 20.54
C LEU A 323 -0.85 -6.45 21.86
N ASN A 324 -1.46 -5.77 22.85
CA ASN A 324 -0.88 -5.61 24.19
C ASN A 324 -0.60 -6.96 24.85
N TYR A 325 -1.49 -7.92 24.67
CA TYR A 325 -1.28 -9.27 25.20
C TYR A 325 -0.18 -10.02 24.42
N LEU A 326 -0.20 -9.97 23.09
CA LEU A 326 0.75 -10.67 22.24
C LEU A 326 2.19 -10.14 22.33
N CYS A 327 2.40 -8.91 22.83
CA CYS A 327 3.76 -8.40 23.02
C CYS A 327 4.41 -8.87 24.35
N LEU A 328 3.65 -9.50 25.25
CA LEU A 328 4.19 -10.04 26.49
C LEU A 328 5.05 -11.29 26.19
N PRO A 329 6.21 -11.46 26.85
CA PRO A 329 7.11 -12.58 26.56
C PRO A 329 6.49 -13.96 26.88
N ASP A 330 5.58 -14.03 27.85
CA ASP A 330 4.95 -15.27 28.32
C ASP A 330 3.52 -15.46 27.81
N HIS A 331 3.13 -14.78 26.72
CA HIS A 331 1.78 -14.94 26.19
C HIS A 331 1.52 -16.36 25.67
N LYS A 332 0.28 -16.82 25.86
CA LYS A 332 -0.16 -18.14 25.38
C LYS A 332 -0.98 -17.97 24.11
N ASN A 333 -0.77 -18.84 23.14
CA ASN A 333 -1.43 -18.82 21.85
C ASN A 333 -2.72 -19.65 21.77
N GLU A 334 -3.30 -20.01 22.91
CA GLU A 334 -4.57 -20.73 22.95
C GLU A 334 -5.70 -19.84 22.42
N ARG A 335 -6.39 -20.30 21.39
CA ARG A 335 -7.47 -19.54 20.75
C ARG A 335 -8.54 -19.09 21.74
N SER A 336 -8.96 -19.97 22.65
CA SER A 336 -9.94 -19.66 23.69
C SER A 336 -9.53 -18.50 24.60
N LEU A 337 -8.22 -18.39 24.89
CA LEU A 337 -7.69 -17.29 25.69
C LEU A 337 -7.66 -15.99 24.89
N LEU A 338 -7.28 -16.04 23.59
CA LEU A 338 -7.29 -14.87 22.71
C LEU A 338 -8.71 -14.33 22.49
N GLU A 339 -9.70 -15.22 22.38
CA GLU A 339 -11.12 -14.85 22.31
C GLU A 339 -11.60 -14.21 23.62
N GLU A 340 -11.19 -14.72 24.79
CA GLU A 340 -11.54 -14.13 26.10
C GLU A 340 -10.98 -12.70 26.26
N ILE A 341 -9.80 -12.41 25.71
CA ILE A 341 -9.19 -11.07 25.74
C ILE A 341 -10.08 -10.02 25.06
N ILE A 342 -10.78 -10.40 23.99
CA ILE A 342 -11.64 -9.49 23.22
C ILE A 342 -13.11 -9.56 23.60
N LYS A 343 -13.50 -10.45 24.51
CA LYS A 343 -14.88 -10.75 24.85
C LYS A 343 -15.70 -9.52 25.25
N ASP A 344 -15.12 -8.62 26.02
CA ASP A 344 -15.78 -7.39 26.50
C ASP A 344 -16.11 -6.41 25.36
N PHE A 345 -15.55 -6.63 24.18
CA PHE A 345 -15.74 -5.79 22.98
C PHE A 345 -16.65 -6.45 21.94
N VAL A 346 -17.23 -7.60 22.28
CA VAL A 346 -18.18 -8.32 21.43
C VAL A 346 -19.60 -7.93 21.85
N PRO A 347 -20.45 -7.41 20.95
CA PRO A 347 -21.86 -7.14 21.25
C PRO A 347 -22.57 -8.43 21.72
N GLU A 348 -23.55 -8.30 22.64
CA GLU A 348 -24.27 -9.45 23.26
C GLU A 348 -24.83 -10.46 22.24
N ASN A 349 -25.18 -10.01 21.03
CA ASN A 349 -25.77 -10.85 19.99
C ASN A 349 -24.78 -11.21 18.87
N ALA A 350 -23.48 -10.92 19.01
CA ALA A 350 -22.46 -11.21 18.02
C ALA A 350 -21.65 -12.46 18.39
N ASP A 351 -21.20 -13.19 17.35
CA ASP A 351 -20.34 -14.36 17.53
C ASP A 351 -18.89 -13.92 17.82
N ILE A 352 -18.39 -14.31 18.97
CA ILE A 352 -17.00 -14.04 19.40
C ILE A 352 -15.98 -14.64 18.43
N ASN A 353 -16.27 -15.81 17.85
CA ASN A 353 -15.38 -16.47 16.88
C ASN A 353 -15.28 -15.66 15.58
N GLU A 354 -16.40 -15.10 15.13
CA GLU A 354 -16.43 -14.24 13.95
C GLU A 354 -15.67 -12.94 14.21
N LYS A 355 -15.92 -12.28 15.34
CA LYS A 355 -15.23 -11.06 15.75
C LYS A 355 -13.73 -11.28 15.85
N TYR A 356 -13.29 -12.33 16.54
CA TYR A 356 -11.88 -12.70 16.66
C TYR A 356 -11.24 -12.96 15.30
N SER A 357 -11.90 -13.74 14.44
CA SER A 357 -11.39 -14.07 13.11
C SER A 357 -11.23 -12.83 12.23
N ASN A 358 -12.15 -11.87 12.34
CA ASN A 358 -12.08 -10.60 11.62
C ASN A 358 -10.92 -9.73 12.10
N ILE A 359 -10.79 -9.55 13.43
CA ILE A 359 -9.67 -8.78 14.03
C ILE A 359 -8.33 -9.42 13.65
N LYS A 360 -8.20 -10.73 13.81
CA LYS A 360 -6.99 -11.46 13.44
C LYS A 360 -6.63 -11.23 11.98
N ARG A 361 -7.59 -11.39 11.06
CA ARG A 361 -7.37 -11.18 9.63
C ARG A 361 -6.94 -9.75 9.32
N MET A 362 -7.52 -8.74 9.96
CA MET A 362 -7.10 -7.34 9.78
C MET A 362 -5.66 -7.13 10.25
N LEU A 363 -5.32 -7.61 11.44
CA LEU A 363 -3.97 -7.49 11.99
C LEU A 363 -2.93 -8.24 11.16
N GLU A 364 -3.26 -9.43 10.61
CA GLU A 364 -2.39 -10.18 9.69
C GLU A 364 -2.20 -9.44 8.36
N THR A 365 -3.30 -8.94 7.78
CA THR A 365 -3.26 -8.21 6.49
C THR A 365 -2.44 -6.94 6.60
N ASP A 366 -2.58 -6.23 7.72
CA ASP A 366 -1.84 -4.99 7.96
C ASP A 366 -0.41 -5.24 8.45
N GLY A 367 -0.07 -6.49 8.78
CA GLY A 367 1.30 -6.91 9.08
C GLY A 367 1.73 -6.72 10.54
N TYR A 368 0.80 -6.58 11.48
CA TYR A 368 1.15 -6.57 12.91
C TYR A 368 1.53 -7.94 13.39
N ILE A 369 0.77 -8.95 13.01
CA ILE A 369 0.95 -10.32 13.47
C ILE A 369 1.12 -11.28 12.30
N VAL A 370 1.63 -12.46 12.63
CA VAL A 370 1.69 -13.63 11.75
C VAL A 370 1.28 -14.86 12.57
N GLN A 371 0.69 -15.83 11.92
CA GLN A 371 0.45 -17.14 12.47
C GLN A 371 1.32 -18.17 11.75
N ASP A 372 2.06 -18.96 12.52
CA ASP A 372 2.84 -20.10 12.05
C ASP A 372 2.67 -21.30 13.01
N ASP A 373 3.55 -22.29 12.89
CA ASP A 373 3.53 -23.51 13.71
C ASP A 373 3.77 -23.24 15.21
N THR A 374 4.33 -22.08 15.56
CA THR A 374 4.57 -21.66 16.95
C THR A 374 3.40 -20.90 17.56
N GLY A 375 2.44 -20.47 16.72
CA GLY A 375 1.25 -19.74 17.13
C GLY A 375 1.13 -18.36 16.48
N ILE A 376 0.44 -17.45 17.18
CA ILE A 376 0.26 -16.07 16.73
C ILE A 376 1.27 -15.18 17.47
N HIS A 377 2.04 -14.40 16.73
CA HIS A 377 3.02 -13.48 17.29
C HIS A 377 3.21 -12.24 16.41
N PHE A 378 3.89 -11.24 16.93
CA PHE A 378 4.24 -10.08 16.12
C PHE A 378 5.10 -10.49 14.93
N ARG A 379 4.75 -9.97 13.74
CA ARG A 379 5.51 -10.26 12.52
C ARG A 379 6.92 -9.67 12.54
N SER A 380 7.09 -8.55 13.21
CA SER A 380 8.36 -7.83 13.29
C SER A 380 8.81 -7.65 14.73
N PRO A 381 10.02 -8.12 15.10
CA PRO A 381 10.60 -7.90 16.42
C PRO A 381 10.66 -6.42 16.80
N ILE A 382 11.01 -5.54 15.85
CA ILE A 382 11.10 -4.10 16.13
C ILE A 382 9.71 -3.47 16.40
N ILE A 383 8.64 -3.95 15.74
CA ILE A 383 7.28 -3.49 16.03
C ILE A 383 6.84 -4.00 17.41
N GLN A 384 7.18 -5.24 17.76
CA GLN A 384 6.90 -5.80 19.09
C GLN A 384 7.57 -4.98 20.19
N GLU A 385 8.86 -4.69 20.03
CA GLU A 385 9.62 -3.89 20.98
C GLU A 385 9.10 -2.45 21.10
N TYR A 386 8.74 -1.80 19.98
CA TYR A 386 8.05 -0.52 19.96
C TYR A 386 6.73 -0.59 20.74
N TRP A 387 5.92 -1.63 20.50
CA TRP A 387 4.62 -1.79 21.16
C TRP A 387 4.76 -1.96 22.66
N PHE A 388 5.70 -2.81 23.07
CA PHE A 388 6.02 -3.06 24.47
C PHE A 388 6.45 -1.78 25.21
N ASN A 389 7.40 -1.06 24.63
CA ASN A 389 7.91 0.19 25.23
C ASN A 389 6.85 1.28 25.34
N ARG A 390 5.89 1.32 24.40
CA ARG A 390 4.89 2.40 24.35
C ARG A 390 3.65 2.13 25.20
N TYR A 391 3.24 0.87 25.35
CA TYR A 391 1.94 0.52 25.92
C TYR A 391 1.99 -0.39 27.12
N ILE A 392 3.12 -1.00 27.45
CA ILE A 392 3.26 -1.95 28.55
C ILE A 392 4.20 -1.43 29.64
N GLN A 393 5.32 -0.78 29.26
CA GLN A 393 6.17 -0.06 30.23
C GLN A 393 5.55 1.28 30.59
#